data_644b944161829310fa795e0e7cc64eba
#
_entry.id   644b944161829310fa795e0e7cc64eba
#
_cell.length_a   1.000
_cell.length_b   1.000
_cell.length_c   1.000
_cell.angle_alpha   90.00
_cell.angle_beta   90.00
_cell.angle_gamma   90.00
#
_symmetry.space_group_name_H-M   'P 1'
#
loop_
_entity.id
_entity.type
_entity.pdbx_description
1 polymer ?
#
loop_
_entity_poly.entity_id
_entity_poly.type
_entity_poly.pdbx_seq_one_letter_code
_entity_poly.pdbx_strand_id
1 'polypeptide(L)'
;MTYIRKVKTASGAAAVQIVTKQQDKIIRLKHIGSAHSKTELELLLSVAHKLIQGEQLTLFTDDPSPTQMTVKRTFSALLWNLLKKQYHRLGFSSIDDEVFESLCIARIVEPTSKIDSLRILEDLGAERWNRGKLYRTLDRASGQDYRKIITQACFDHIHGETLSLVLYDVTSLYFEAQKEDAYRKPGLSKERRLEPQIIIGLLVDKNGFPLGLQSFEGNKAETKTILPVIEAFQAEHNLKKVTVVADAAMLSTSNLDELTKAGYTCIVGSRLNKVPYEIAEFRETKALQDQKIVVSEQKNYRIVYQYREKRAVMDMRNIEKQIAKAEKAVAGQIKINRTKFLTIEADKNI
;
A
#
# COMPACT_ATOMS: atom_id res chain seq x y z
N MET A 1 -18.51 0.85 39.63
CA MET A 1 -17.22 0.17 39.89
C MET A 1 -16.20 0.74 38.92
N THR A 2 -15.02 1.18 39.44
CA THR A 2 -13.93 1.72 38.61
C THR A 2 -12.74 0.75 38.69
N TYR A 3 -12.16 0.39 37.53
CA TYR A 3 -11.05 -0.56 37.47
C TYR A 3 -10.11 -0.26 36.31
N ILE A 4 -8.90 -0.82 36.36
CA ILE A 4 -7.89 -0.69 35.30
C ILE A 4 -8.05 -1.85 34.29
N ARG A 5 -8.14 -1.51 33.02
CA ARG A 5 -8.21 -2.45 31.92
C ARG A 5 -6.93 -2.35 31.08
N LYS A 6 -6.35 -3.52 30.73
CA LYS A 6 -5.25 -3.65 29.78
C LYS A 6 -5.82 -4.16 28.45
N VAL A 7 -5.49 -3.51 27.34
CA VAL A 7 -5.96 -3.90 26.01
C VAL A 7 -4.74 -3.99 25.09
N LYS A 8 -4.59 -5.10 24.38
CA LYS A 8 -3.59 -5.20 23.32
C LYS A 8 -4.06 -4.40 22.11
N THR A 9 -3.21 -3.52 21.60
CA THR A 9 -3.44 -2.76 20.38
C THR A 9 -3.01 -3.56 19.16
N ALA A 10 -3.46 -3.18 17.97
CA ALA A 10 -3.06 -3.80 16.70
C ALA A 10 -1.54 -3.71 16.45
N SER A 11 -0.87 -2.67 17.00
CA SER A 11 0.59 -2.50 16.96
C SER A 11 1.37 -3.38 17.95
N GLY A 12 0.67 -4.25 18.71
CA GLY A 12 1.31 -5.11 19.72
C GLY A 12 1.59 -4.43 21.06
N ALA A 13 1.30 -3.12 21.20
CA ALA A 13 1.42 -2.40 22.46
C ALA A 13 0.32 -2.75 23.45
N ALA A 14 0.56 -2.55 24.74
CA ALA A 14 -0.44 -2.70 25.81
C ALA A 14 -1.01 -1.34 26.21
N ALA A 15 -2.25 -1.05 25.86
CA ALA A 15 -2.95 0.16 26.29
C ALA A 15 -3.52 -0.01 27.71
N VAL A 16 -3.28 0.97 28.56
CA VAL A 16 -3.82 1.03 29.93
C VAL A 16 -4.97 2.03 29.97
N GLN A 17 -6.13 1.56 30.45
CA GLN A 17 -7.36 2.34 30.48
C GLN A 17 -8.00 2.26 31.88
N ILE A 18 -8.57 3.36 32.36
CA ILE A 18 -9.45 3.40 33.53
C ILE A 18 -10.89 3.35 33.03
N VAL A 19 -11.62 2.35 33.46
CA VAL A 19 -13.02 2.11 33.08
C VAL A 19 -13.93 2.25 34.29
N THR A 20 -14.96 3.06 34.16
CA THR A 20 -16.03 3.16 35.19
C THR A 20 -17.30 2.55 34.61
N LYS A 21 -17.84 1.51 35.31
CA LYS A 21 -19.10 0.85 34.96
C LYS A 21 -20.19 1.18 35.98
N GLN A 22 -21.40 1.35 35.51
CA GLN A 22 -22.62 1.43 36.28
C GLN A 22 -23.68 0.55 35.57
N GLN A 23 -24.33 -0.35 36.31
CA GLN A 23 -25.32 -1.30 35.78
C GLN A 23 -24.82 -2.02 34.49
N ASP A 24 -23.60 -2.58 34.56
CA ASP A 24 -22.89 -3.25 33.48
C ASP A 24 -22.61 -2.43 32.18
N LYS A 25 -22.99 -1.16 32.15
CA LYS A 25 -22.65 -0.25 31.06
C LYS A 25 -21.41 0.58 31.40
N ILE A 26 -20.52 0.75 30.45
CA ILE A 26 -19.36 1.64 30.59
C ILE A 26 -19.86 3.08 30.46
N ILE A 27 -19.76 3.83 31.54
CA ILE A 27 -20.16 5.25 31.60
C ILE A 27 -18.99 6.20 31.40
N ARG A 28 -17.77 5.76 31.72
CA ARG A 28 -16.56 6.55 31.51
C ARG A 28 -15.36 5.66 31.17
N LEU A 29 -14.62 6.05 30.15
CA LEU A 29 -13.38 5.42 29.75
C LEU A 29 -12.31 6.50 29.62
N LYS A 30 -11.19 6.36 30.37
CA LYS A 30 -10.04 7.25 30.31
C LYS A 30 -8.83 6.44 29.88
N HIS A 31 -8.26 6.76 28.72
CA HIS A 31 -7.00 6.20 28.26
C HIS A 31 -5.83 6.86 29.01
N ILE A 32 -4.91 6.05 29.54
CA ILE A 32 -3.74 6.52 30.30
C ILE A 32 -2.52 6.57 29.42
N GLY A 33 -2.33 5.56 28.58
CA GLY A 33 -1.22 5.46 27.62
C GLY A 33 -1.10 4.05 27.05
N SER A 34 -0.21 3.90 26.08
CA SER A 34 0.15 2.61 25.47
C SER A 34 1.63 2.31 25.72
N ALA A 35 1.93 1.11 26.20
CA ALA A 35 3.27 0.66 26.55
C ALA A 35 3.80 -0.34 25.52
N HIS A 36 5.03 -0.16 25.08
CA HIS A 36 5.76 -1.08 24.21
C HIS A 36 6.78 -1.94 24.97
N SER A 37 7.04 -1.60 26.25
CA SER A 37 7.92 -2.35 27.14
C SER A 37 7.24 -2.71 28.44
N LYS A 38 7.79 -3.71 29.15
CA LYS A 38 7.29 -4.11 30.47
C LYS A 38 7.42 -2.99 31.51
N THR A 39 8.50 -2.25 31.44
CA THR A 39 8.79 -1.11 32.33
C THR A 39 7.81 0.04 32.13
N GLU A 40 7.49 0.36 30.88
CA GLU A 40 6.48 1.37 30.54
C GLU A 40 5.08 0.95 31.03
N LEU A 41 4.75 -0.35 30.88
CA LEU A 41 3.48 -0.87 31.34
C LEU A 41 3.33 -0.74 32.88
N GLU A 42 4.36 -1.05 33.64
CA GLU A 42 4.38 -0.91 35.10
C GLU A 42 4.23 0.55 35.52
N LEU A 43 4.89 1.48 34.84
CA LEU A 43 4.75 2.91 35.05
C LEU A 43 3.32 3.39 34.77
N LEU A 44 2.73 3.02 33.65
CA LEU A 44 1.35 3.40 33.30
C LEU A 44 0.32 2.80 34.28
N LEU A 45 0.57 1.60 34.78
CA LEU A 45 -0.27 0.98 35.81
C LEU A 45 -0.19 1.75 37.16
N SER A 46 1.01 2.17 37.55
CA SER A 46 1.19 2.96 38.78
C SER A 46 0.45 4.30 38.70
N VAL A 47 0.52 4.98 37.54
CA VAL A 47 -0.22 6.21 37.28
C VAL A 47 -1.74 5.96 37.30
N ALA A 48 -2.22 4.86 36.73
CA ALA A 48 -3.63 4.51 36.71
C ALA A 48 -4.15 4.21 38.13
N HIS A 49 -3.37 3.51 38.96
CA HIS A 49 -3.70 3.25 40.36
C HIS A 49 -3.80 4.54 41.18
N LYS A 50 -2.82 5.46 41.03
CA LYS A 50 -2.87 6.77 41.72
C LYS A 50 -4.09 7.58 41.31
N LEU A 51 -4.49 7.54 40.05
CA LEU A 51 -5.68 8.26 39.56
C LEU A 51 -7.01 7.65 40.05
N ILE A 52 -7.05 6.35 40.32
CA ILE A 52 -8.23 5.67 40.87
C ILE A 52 -8.36 5.93 42.39
N GLN A 53 -7.23 5.92 43.12
CA GLN A 53 -7.23 6.13 44.56
C GLN A 53 -7.67 7.53 44.94
N GLY A 54 -7.69 8.48 44.00
CA GLY A 54 -8.00 9.87 44.28
C GLY A 54 -6.95 10.50 45.19
N GLU A 55 -6.97 11.81 45.31
CA GLU A 55 -6.28 12.52 46.37
C GLU A 55 -6.99 12.21 47.69
N GLN A 56 -6.72 11.07 48.31
CA GLN A 56 -6.93 10.92 49.73
C GLN A 56 -5.99 11.93 50.40
N LEU A 57 -6.56 12.97 50.96
CA LEU A 57 -5.86 13.88 51.84
C LEU A 57 -5.24 13.03 52.96
N THR A 58 -3.95 12.70 52.78
CA THR A 58 -3.17 12.12 53.88
C THR A 58 -2.94 13.23 54.89
N LEU A 59 -3.32 12.99 56.14
CA LEU A 59 -3.16 13.91 57.26
C LEU A 59 -1.68 14.23 57.58
N PHE A 60 -0.76 13.58 56.87
CA PHE A 60 0.68 13.81 56.93
C PHE A 60 1.12 14.29 55.54
N THR A 61 1.37 15.57 55.42
CA THR A 61 2.10 16.16 54.31
C THR A 61 3.54 15.70 54.43
N ASP A 62 3.87 14.55 53.84
CA ASP A 62 5.25 14.35 53.39
C ASP A 62 5.50 15.40 52.30
N ASP A 63 6.31 16.39 52.62
CA ASP A 63 6.81 17.36 51.65
C ASP A 63 7.28 16.58 50.44
N PRO A 64 6.80 16.85 49.21
CA PRO A 64 7.24 16.13 48.09
C PRO A 64 8.74 16.38 47.88
N SER A 65 9.52 15.42 48.32
CA SER A 65 10.95 15.42 48.02
C SER A 65 11.10 15.72 46.50
N PRO A 66 11.95 16.68 46.09
CA PRO A 66 12.07 17.08 44.68
C PRO A 66 12.49 15.94 43.74
N THR A 67 12.69 14.75 44.28
CA THR A 67 13.08 13.53 43.55
C THR A 67 11.89 12.67 43.07
N GLN A 68 10.64 12.96 43.41
CA GLN A 68 9.51 12.20 42.84
C GLN A 68 8.91 12.89 41.60
N MET A 69 9.63 12.88 40.51
CA MET A 69 9.06 13.21 39.19
C MET A 69 8.06 12.12 38.80
N THR A 70 6.79 12.47 38.70
CA THR A 70 5.76 11.58 38.14
C THR A 70 5.65 11.83 36.64
N VAL A 71 5.99 10.83 35.82
CA VAL A 71 5.76 10.91 34.39
C VAL A 71 4.26 10.94 34.14
N LYS A 72 3.73 12.08 33.74
CA LYS A 72 2.30 12.26 33.45
C LYS A 72 1.91 11.67 32.09
N ARG A 73 2.82 11.75 31.12
CA ARG A 73 2.60 11.29 29.74
C ARG A 73 3.92 11.14 29.01
N THR A 74 4.00 10.17 28.09
CA THR A 74 5.10 10.00 27.15
C THR A 74 4.60 10.24 25.74
N PHE A 75 5.46 10.82 24.90
CA PHE A 75 5.16 11.10 23.50
C PHE A 75 6.28 10.61 22.60
N SER A 76 5.94 10.15 21.41
CA SER A 76 6.90 9.83 20.37
C SER A 76 7.28 11.07 19.54
N ALA A 77 7.62 12.16 20.22
CA ALA A 77 7.88 13.47 19.60
C ALA A 77 9.03 13.45 18.59
N LEU A 78 10.04 12.60 18.80
CA LEU A 78 11.14 12.45 17.83
C LEU A 78 10.61 11.91 16.49
N LEU A 79 9.76 10.88 16.52
CA LEU A 79 9.16 10.31 15.32
C LEU A 79 8.29 11.35 14.61
N TRP A 80 7.47 12.08 15.36
CA TRP A 80 6.68 13.19 14.83
C TRP A 80 7.52 14.20 14.09
N ASN A 81 8.58 14.71 14.73
CA ASN A 81 9.45 15.73 14.16
C ASN A 81 10.21 15.23 12.91
N LEU A 82 10.65 13.96 12.91
CA LEU A 82 11.32 13.36 11.77
C LEU A 82 10.38 13.27 10.55
N LEU A 83 9.16 12.79 10.75
CA LEU A 83 8.17 12.66 9.66
C LEU A 83 7.72 14.04 9.17
N LYS A 84 7.47 14.98 10.08
CA LYS A 84 7.17 16.38 9.72
C LYS A 84 8.27 17.01 8.90
N LYS A 85 9.53 16.81 9.28
CA LYS A 85 10.69 17.28 8.51
C LYS A 85 10.74 16.67 7.10
N GLN A 86 10.42 15.37 6.94
CA GLN A 86 10.35 14.76 5.60
C GLN A 86 9.18 15.28 4.77
N TYR A 87 8.02 15.51 5.38
CA TYR A 87 6.87 16.12 4.72
C TYR A 87 7.23 17.49 4.12
N HIS A 88 7.91 18.33 4.90
CA HIS A 88 8.37 19.65 4.45
C HIS A 88 9.49 19.55 3.40
N ARG A 89 10.42 18.61 3.57
CA ARG A 89 11.50 18.38 2.60
C ARG A 89 10.99 17.98 1.22
N LEU A 90 9.88 17.25 1.16
CA LEU A 90 9.22 16.87 -0.08
C LEU A 90 8.41 18.02 -0.72
N GLY A 91 8.37 19.20 -0.11
CA GLY A 91 7.64 20.36 -0.60
C GLY A 91 6.14 20.34 -0.30
N PHE A 92 5.65 19.39 0.47
CA PHE A 92 4.20 19.23 0.76
C PHE A 92 3.63 20.34 1.65
N SER A 93 4.50 21.15 2.28
CA SER A 93 4.08 22.37 2.99
C SER A 93 3.38 23.38 2.08
N SER A 94 3.51 23.28 0.76
CA SER A 94 2.75 24.09 -0.21
C SER A 94 1.24 23.87 -0.17
N ILE A 95 0.77 22.79 0.48
CA ILE A 95 -0.66 22.53 0.69
C ILE A 95 -1.25 23.47 1.76
N ASP A 96 -0.42 23.95 2.69
CA ASP A 96 -0.80 24.86 3.78
C ASP A 96 -2.02 24.38 4.59
N ASP A 97 -2.05 23.09 4.92
CA ASP A 97 -3.10 22.45 5.75
C ASP A 97 -2.47 21.54 6.81
N GLU A 98 -2.31 22.07 8.02
CA GLU A 98 -1.70 21.35 9.14
C GLU A 98 -2.47 20.11 9.57
N VAL A 99 -3.80 20.11 9.38
CA VAL A 99 -4.62 18.93 9.69
C VAL A 99 -4.38 17.83 8.68
N PHE A 100 -4.22 18.20 7.40
CA PHE A 100 -3.86 17.25 6.34
C PHE A 100 -2.47 16.66 6.57
N GLU A 101 -1.47 17.49 6.87
CA GLU A 101 -0.12 17.06 7.27
C GLU A 101 -0.19 16.05 8.41
N SER A 102 -0.94 16.40 9.47
CA SER A 102 -1.13 15.53 10.64
C SER A 102 -1.73 14.18 10.29
N LEU A 103 -2.76 14.16 9.43
CA LEU A 103 -3.40 12.92 8.96
C LEU A 103 -2.45 12.06 8.13
N CYS A 104 -1.64 12.67 7.27
CA CYS A 104 -0.62 11.97 6.48
C CYS A 104 0.40 11.28 7.39
N ILE A 105 0.93 12.01 8.38
CA ILE A 105 1.90 11.46 9.33
C ILE A 105 1.28 10.34 10.17
N ALA A 106 0.08 10.56 10.73
CA ALA A 106 -0.62 9.54 11.51
C ALA A 106 -0.85 8.25 10.69
N ARG A 107 -1.16 8.38 9.39
CA ARG A 107 -1.37 7.26 8.49
C ARG A 107 -0.11 6.46 8.19
N ILE A 108 1.05 7.10 8.19
CA ILE A 108 2.36 6.45 8.02
C ILE A 108 2.72 5.68 9.29
N VAL A 109 2.47 6.26 10.46
CA VAL A 109 2.81 5.66 11.75
C VAL A 109 1.94 4.44 12.03
N GLU A 110 0.62 4.58 11.88
CA GLU A 110 -0.34 3.49 12.07
C GLU A 110 -1.54 3.65 11.11
N PRO A 111 -1.65 2.80 10.08
CA PRO A 111 -2.79 2.80 9.17
C PRO A 111 -4.08 2.43 9.90
N THR A 112 -4.94 3.40 10.16
CA THR A 112 -6.17 3.22 10.91
C THR A 112 -7.31 4.10 10.39
N SER A 113 -8.46 4.12 11.05
CA SER A 113 -9.57 4.99 10.66
C SER A 113 -9.22 6.48 10.85
N LYS A 114 -9.86 7.35 10.08
CA LYS A 114 -9.66 8.81 10.19
C LYS A 114 -9.91 9.33 11.62
N ILE A 115 -10.89 8.77 12.32
CA ILE A 115 -11.22 9.17 13.68
C ILE A 115 -10.18 8.65 14.68
N ASP A 116 -9.71 7.42 14.50
CA ASP A 116 -8.72 6.82 15.38
C ASP A 116 -7.32 7.45 15.19
N SER A 117 -7.07 8.11 14.06
CA SER A 117 -5.87 8.92 13.84
C SER A 117 -5.69 10.01 14.91
N LEU A 118 -6.78 10.49 15.53
CA LEU A 118 -6.71 11.44 16.64
C LEU A 118 -5.94 10.88 17.85
N ARG A 119 -6.14 9.60 18.16
CA ARG A 119 -5.40 8.89 19.22
C ARG A 119 -3.90 8.85 18.87
N ILE A 120 -3.57 8.49 17.64
CA ILE A 120 -2.17 8.42 17.19
C ILE A 120 -1.48 9.77 17.27
N LEU A 121 -2.16 10.84 16.87
CA LEU A 121 -1.64 12.21 17.00
C LEU A 121 -1.39 12.59 18.47
N GLU A 122 -2.25 12.16 19.37
CA GLU A 122 -2.01 12.34 20.80
C GLU A 122 -0.76 11.59 21.29
N ASP A 123 -0.56 10.35 20.85
CA ASP A 123 0.62 9.52 21.22
C ASP A 123 1.92 10.07 20.61
N LEU A 124 1.84 10.77 19.49
CA LEU A 124 2.94 11.49 18.88
C LEU A 124 3.26 12.84 19.55
N GLY A 125 2.36 13.34 20.40
CA GLY A 125 2.47 14.68 20.99
C GLY A 125 2.14 15.82 20.02
N ALA A 126 1.43 15.51 18.93
CA ALA A 126 0.98 16.49 17.97
C ALA A 126 -0.20 17.32 18.48
N GLU A 127 -0.57 18.38 17.75
CA GLU A 127 -1.73 19.20 18.08
C GLU A 127 -3.03 18.38 18.10
N ARG A 128 -3.92 18.74 19.02
CA ARG A 128 -5.21 18.07 19.16
C ARG A 128 -6.22 18.64 18.17
N TRP A 129 -6.60 17.80 17.23
CA TRP A 129 -7.66 18.11 16.28
C TRP A 129 -9.00 17.53 16.75
N ASN A 130 -10.09 18.13 16.34
CA ASN A 130 -11.42 17.56 16.55
C ASN A 130 -11.95 16.91 15.28
N ARG A 131 -12.94 16.02 15.43
CA ARG A 131 -13.57 15.30 14.31
C ARG A 131 -14.05 16.23 13.20
N GLY A 132 -14.63 17.38 13.54
CA GLY A 132 -15.14 18.32 12.55
C GLY A 132 -14.04 18.95 11.68
N LYS A 133 -12.85 19.24 12.27
CA LYS A 133 -11.70 19.72 11.51
C LYS A 133 -11.19 18.65 10.52
N LEU A 134 -11.13 17.38 10.94
CA LEU A 134 -10.71 16.29 10.06
C LEU A 134 -11.58 16.19 8.81
N TYR A 135 -12.90 16.16 8.98
CA TYR A 135 -13.80 16.03 7.82
C TYR A 135 -13.73 17.25 6.91
N ARG A 136 -13.69 18.47 7.46
CA ARG A 136 -13.50 19.69 6.63
C ARG A 136 -12.19 19.68 5.86
N THR A 137 -11.10 19.15 6.43
CA THR A 137 -9.84 18.98 5.72
C THR A 137 -9.96 17.99 4.56
N LEU A 138 -10.66 16.87 4.75
CA LEU A 138 -10.89 15.91 3.66
C LEU A 138 -11.73 16.50 2.53
N ASP A 139 -12.73 17.32 2.86
CA ASP A 139 -13.54 18.04 1.88
C ASP A 139 -12.68 19.07 1.11
N ARG A 140 -11.80 19.83 1.81
CA ARG A 140 -10.84 20.73 1.16
C ARG A 140 -9.86 19.97 0.27
N ALA A 141 -9.31 18.86 0.76
CA ALA A 141 -8.35 18.06 -0.01
C ALA A 141 -8.94 17.55 -1.33
N SER A 142 -10.24 17.22 -1.32
CA SER A 142 -10.99 16.86 -2.54
C SER A 142 -11.32 18.08 -3.41
N GLY A 143 -11.82 19.17 -2.80
CA GLY A 143 -12.27 20.35 -3.54
C GLY A 143 -11.15 21.21 -4.14
N GLN A 144 -9.97 21.22 -3.52
CA GLN A 144 -8.79 21.97 -3.96
C GLN A 144 -7.73 21.11 -4.66
N ASP A 145 -8.07 19.86 -4.96
CA ASP A 145 -7.19 18.90 -5.63
C ASP A 145 -5.76 18.82 -5.05
N TYR A 146 -5.65 18.55 -3.73
CA TYR A 146 -4.35 18.40 -3.05
C TYR A 146 -3.45 17.35 -3.73
N ARG A 147 -4.05 16.39 -4.41
CA ARG A 147 -3.31 15.40 -5.21
C ARG A 147 -2.45 16.07 -6.28
N LYS A 148 -2.97 17.08 -6.98
CA LYS A 148 -2.22 17.83 -7.98
C LYS A 148 -1.04 18.58 -7.36
N ILE A 149 -1.24 19.23 -6.22
CA ILE A 149 -0.18 19.92 -5.48
C ILE A 149 0.92 18.93 -5.05
N ILE A 150 0.53 17.74 -4.53
CA ILE A 150 1.47 16.68 -4.15
C ILE A 150 2.24 16.16 -5.37
N THR A 151 1.56 15.90 -6.48
CA THR A 151 2.19 15.43 -7.73
C THR A 151 3.23 16.44 -8.23
N GLN A 152 2.90 17.72 -8.23
CA GLN A 152 3.84 18.79 -8.60
C GLN A 152 5.03 18.84 -7.65
N ALA A 153 4.82 18.79 -6.33
CA ALA A 153 5.90 18.79 -5.35
C ALA A 153 6.80 17.56 -5.50
N CYS A 154 6.24 16.37 -5.77
CA CYS A 154 7.00 15.17 -6.05
C CYS A 154 7.84 15.31 -7.34
N PHE A 155 7.28 15.88 -8.40
CA PHE A 155 8.00 16.15 -9.63
C PHE A 155 9.13 17.16 -9.42
N ASP A 156 8.88 18.24 -8.68
CA ASP A 156 9.89 19.24 -8.36
C ASP A 156 11.01 18.69 -7.48
N HIS A 157 10.70 17.72 -6.61
CA HIS A 157 11.69 17.08 -5.75
C HIS A 157 12.76 16.30 -6.51
N ILE A 158 12.42 15.73 -7.67
CA ILE A 158 13.38 15.02 -8.55
C ILE A 158 14.11 15.97 -9.52
N HIS A 159 13.96 17.29 -9.37
CA HIS A 159 14.58 18.30 -10.22
C HIS A 159 16.12 18.15 -10.25
N GLY A 160 16.67 17.99 -11.44
CA GLY A 160 18.09 17.74 -11.71
C GLY A 160 18.35 16.40 -12.39
N GLU A 161 17.44 15.45 -12.37
CA GLU A 161 17.50 14.23 -13.18
C GLU A 161 16.60 14.38 -14.41
N THR A 162 17.14 14.16 -15.60
CA THR A 162 16.33 14.10 -16.82
C THR A 162 15.41 12.88 -16.72
N LEU A 163 14.11 13.11 -16.54
CA LEU A 163 13.12 12.04 -16.48
C LEU A 163 12.97 11.39 -17.84
N SER A 164 13.71 10.31 -18.06
CA SER A 164 13.72 9.55 -19.33
C SER A 164 12.87 8.28 -19.26
N LEU A 165 12.54 7.81 -18.05
CA LEU A 165 11.85 6.56 -17.82
C LEU A 165 10.87 6.69 -16.68
N VAL A 166 9.64 6.22 -16.89
CA VAL A 166 8.61 6.09 -15.88
C VAL A 166 8.07 4.66 -15.83
N LEU A 167 7.79 4.20 -14.63
CA LEU A 167 7.14 2.92 -14.41
C LEU A 167 5.69 3.18 -14.01
N TYR A 168 4.77 2.39 -14.56
CA TYR A 168 3.36 2.48 -14.26
C TYR A 168 2.85 1.14 -13.75
N ASP A 169 2.18 1.17 -12.63
CA ASP A 169 1.54 0.00 -12.04
C ASP A 169 0.12 0.33 -11.56
N VAL A 170 -0.71 -0.70 -11.47
CA VAL A 170 -2.12 -0.58 -11.12
C VAL A 170 -2.45 -1.54 -9.98
N THR A 171 -3.16 -1.02 -8.98
CA THR A 171 -3.71 -1.80 -7.89
C THR A 171 -5.19 -1.53 -7.69
N SER A 172 -5.90 -2.49 -7.09
CA SER A 172 -7.31 -2.34 -6.71
C SER A 172 -7.42 -2.13 -5.20
N LEU A 173 -8.22 -1.15 -4.79
CA LEU A 173 -8.60 -0.94 -3.40
C LEU A 173 -10.07 -1.33 -3.22
N TYR A 174 -10.31 -2.27 -2.31
CA TYR A 174 -11.64 -2.79 -2.00
C TYR A 174 -12.27 -2.02 -0.84
N PHE A 175 -13.58 -1.95 -0.86
CA PHE A 175 -14.38 -1.33 0.20
C PHE A 175 -15.24 -2.41 0.86
N GLU A 176 -15.16 -2.53 2.17
CA GLU A 176 -16.08 -3.36 2.96
C GLU A 176 -17.48 -2.71 3.02
N ALA A 177 -18.09 -2.53 1.85
CA ALA A 177 -19.40 -1.93 1.70
C ALA A 177 -20.24 -2.78 0.73
N GLN A 178 -21.51 -2.97 1.05
CA GLN A 178 -22.41 -3.74 0.20
C GLN A 178 -22.98 -2.94 -1.00
N LYS A 179 -22.93 -1.60 -0.91
CA LYS A 179 -23.49 -0.72 -1.94
C LYS A 179 -22.39 -0.16 -2.83
N GLU A 180 -22.55 -0.34 -4.11
CA GLU A 180 -21.79 0.36 -5.14
C GLU A 180 -22.32 1.79 -5.36
N ASP A 181 -21.51 2.62 -5.97
CA ASP A 181 -21.90 3.94 -6.46
C ASP A 181 -21.35 4.16 -7.88
N ALA A 182 -21.41 5.38 -8.38
CA ALA A 182 -20.93 5.69 -9.72
C ALA A 182 -19.43 5.38 -9.92
N TYR A 183 -18.65 5.35 -8.86
CA TYR A 183 -17.18 5.21 -8.88
C TYR A 183 -16.70 3.88 -8.27
N ARG A 184 -17.23 3.52 -7.09
CA ARG A 184 -16.95 2.25 -6.42
C ARG A 184 -17.83 1.18 -7.02
N LYS A 185 -17.27 0.33 -7.86
CA LYS A 185 -18.00 -0.72 -8.61
C LYS A 185 -17.30 -2.07 -8.44
N PRO A 186 -18.04 -3.17 -8.44
CA PRO A 186 -17.45 -4.49 -8.60
C PRO A 186 -16.67 -4.56 -9.92
N GLY A 187 -15.51 -5.19 -9.90
CA GLY A 187 -14.66 -5.30 -11.08
C GLY A 187 -13.90 -6.62 -11.13
N LEU A 188 -13.09 -6.79 -12.17
CA LEU A 188 -12.24 -7.96 -12.31
C LEU A 188 -11.15 -7.92 -11.24
N SER A 189 -11.33 -8.73 -10.19
CA SER A 189 -10.42 -8.82 -9.07
C SER A 189 -9.45 -9.98 -9.23
N LYS A 190 -8.16 -9.73 -9.02
CA LYS A 190 -7.13 -10.79 -8.93
C LYS A 190 -7.43 -11.76 -7.76
N GLU A 191 -8.07 -11.24 -6.71
CA GLU A 191 -8.46 -12.00 -5.51
C GLU A 191 -9.88 -12.59 -5.59
N ARG A 192 -10.59 -12.39 -6.71
CA ARG A 192 -11.97 -12.84 -6.95
C ARG A 192 -12.97 -12.31 -5.91
N ARG A 193 -12.75 -11.08 -5.43
CA ARG A 193 -13.66 -10.41 -4.52
C ARG A 193 -14.86 -9.82 -5.28
N LEU A 194 -16.02 -9.78 -4.61
CA LEU A 194 -17.25 -9.21 -5.15
C LEU A 194 -17.54 -7.82 -4.60
N GLU A 195 -16.78 -7.39 -3.59
CA GLU A 195 -16.95 -6.08 -2.97
C GLU A 195 -16.62 -4.96 -3.97
N PRO A 196 -17.28 -3.80 -3.85
CA PRO A 196 -16.97 -2.63 -4.64
C PRO A 196 -15.50 -2.23 -4.46
N GLN A 197 -14.86 -1.88 -5.56
CA GLN A 197 -13.45 -1.48 -5.61
C GLN A 197 -13.29 -0.18 -6.39
N ILE A 198 -12.11 0.41 -6.28
CA ILE A 198 -11.59 1.42 -7.19
C ILE A 198 -10.24 0.95 -7.74
N ILE A 199 -9.89 1.44 -8.91
CA ILE A 199 -8.59 1.18 -9.52
C ILE A 199 -7.71 2.38 -9.25
N ILE A 200 -6.47 2.14 -8.81
CA ILE A 200 -5.45 3.16 -8.57
C ILE A 200 -4.28 2.89 -9.50
N GLY A 201 -3.97 3.84 -10.35
CA GLY A 201 -2.75 3.86 -11.16
C GLY A 201 -1.70 4.73 -10.51
N LEU A 202 -0.49 4.20 -10.33
CA LEU A 202 0.66 4.89 -9.77
C LEU A 202 1.76 5.01 -10.82
N LEU A 203 2.23 6.22 -11.02
CA LEU A 203 3.38 6.53 -11.86
C LEU A 203 4.58 6.83 -10.96
N VAL A 204 5.72 6.17 -11.23
CA VAL A 204 6.96 6.35 -10.46
C VAL A 204 8.16 6.55 -11.40
N ASP A 205 9.24 7.12 -10.88
CA ASP A 205 10.51 7.21 -11.58
C ASP A 205 11.28 5.86 -11.59
N LYS A 206 12.47 5.84 -12.19
CA LYS A 206 13.36 4.66 -12.24
C LYS A 206 13.76 4.10 -10.87
N ASN A 207 13.72 4.92 -9.81
CA ASN A 207 14.08 4.56 -8.44
C ASN A 207 12.84 4.14 -7.61
N GLY A 208 11.65 4.21 -8.19
CA GLY A 208 10.38 3.94 -7.51
C GLY A 208 9.81 5.14 -6.76
N PHE A 209 10.35 6.36 -6.97
CA PHE A 209 9.80 7.57 -6.35
C PHE A 209 8.48 7.97 -7.03
N PRO A 210 7.39 8.24 -6.29
CA PRO A 210 6.08 8.53 -6.86
C PRO A 210 6.06 9.88 -7.58
N LEU A 211 5.54 9.88 -8.80
CA LEU A 211 5.40 11.05 -9.66
C LEU A 211 3.96 11.45 -9.89
N GLY A 212 3.04 10.50 -9.84
CA GLY A 212 1.65 10.75 -10.07
C GLY A 212 0.76 9.59 -9.64
N LEU A 213 -0.45 9.93 -9.24
CA LEU A 213 -1.46 8.97 -8.82
C LEU A 213 -2.80 9.34 -9.42
N GLN A 214 -3.44 8.37 -10.08
CA GLN A 214 -4.77 8.54 -10.66
C GLN A 214 -5.68 7.41 -10.18
N SER A 215 -6.93 7.76 -9.88
CA SER A 215 -7.95 6.79 -9.53
C SER A 215 -8.98 6.66 -10.64
N PHE A 216 -9.56 5.46 -10.76
CA PHE A 216 -10.56 5.12 -11.79
C PHE A 216 -11.70 4.31 -11.18
N GLU A 217 -12.82 4.25 -11.88
CA GLU A 217 -13.95 3.40 -11.54
C GLU A 217 -13.52 1.93 -11.38
N GLY A 218 -14.11 1.23 -10.42
CA GLY A 218 -13.70 -0.12 -10.06
C GLY A 218 -13.86 -1.18 -11.15
N ASN A 219 -14.74 -0.96 -12.12
CA ASN A 219 -14.95 -1.84 -13.27
C ASN A 219 -14.14 -1.47 -14.51
N LYS A 220 -13.30 -0.43 -14.44
CA LYS A 220 -12.45 -0.04 -15.56
C LYS A 220 -11.33 -1.06 -15.78
N ALA A 221 -11.11 -1.47 -17.03
CA ALA A 221 -10.03 -2.38 -17.35
C ALA A 221 -8.67 -1.69 -17.10
N GLU A 222 -7.74 -2.38 -16.43
CA GLU A 222 -6.39 -1.88 -16.14
C GLU A 222 -5.69 -1.38 -17.42
N THR A 223 -5.88 -2.09 -18.53
CA THR A 223 -5.33 -1.74 -19.84
C THR A 223 -5.77 -0.37 -20.37
N LYS A 224 -6.94 0.12 -19.94
CA LYS A 224 -7.49 1.43 -20.37
C LYS A 224 -7.06 2.59 -19.46
N THR A 225 -6.22 2.35 -18.48
CA THR A 225 -5.79 3.37 -17.52
C THR A 225 -4.44 3.99 -17.85
N ILE A 226 -3.57 3.27 -18.52
CA ILE A 226 -2.17 3.66 -18.73
C ILE A 226 -2.02 4.91 -19.63
N LEU A 227 -2.62 4.91 -20.80
CA LEU A 227 -2.46 5.99 -21.77
C LEU A 227 -2.97 7.33 -21.22
N PRO A 228 -4.19 7.44 -20.68
CA PRO A 228 -4.68 8.70 -20.10
C PRO A 228 -3.81 9.25 -18.96
N VAL A 229 -3.20 8.39 -18.14
CA VAL A 229 -2.32 8.83 -17.04
C VAL A 229 -1.02 9.42 -17.58
N ILE A 230 -0.41 8.74 -18.56
CA ILE A 230 0.85 9.19 -19.13
C ILE A 230 0.66 10.48 -19.93
N GLU A 231 -0.39 10.58 -20.73
CA GLU A 231 -0.72 11.79 -21.50
C GLU A 231 -0.98 12.99 -20.57
N ALA A 232 -1.76 12.79 -19.51
CA ALA A 232 -2.02 13.84 -18.51
C ALA A 232 -0.73 14.29 -17.82
N PHE A 233 0.10 13.35 -17.39
CA PHE A 233 1.39 13.62 -16.75
C PHE A 233 2.35 14.35 -17.69
N GLN A 234 2.45 13.92 -18.94
CA GLN A 234 3.30 14.53 -19.95
C GLN A 234 2.85 15.97 -20.25
N ALA A 235 1.55 16.19 -20.40
CA ALA A 235 0.99 17.52 -20.66
C ALA A 235 1.20 18.46 -19.46
N GLU A 236 1.03 17.97 -18.23
CA GLU A 236 1.20 18.77 -17.01
C GLU A 236 2.64 19.23 -16.81
N HIS A 237 3.62 18.36 -17.11
CA HIS A 237 5.04 18.64 -16.87
C HIS A 237 5.84 18.97 -18.15
N ASN A 238 5.16 19.14 -19.28
CA ASN A 238 5.76 19.49 -20.58
C ASN A 238 6.94 18.59 -21.00
N LEU A 239 6.79 17.28 -20.80
CA LEU A 239 7.84 16.29 -21.08
C LEU A 239 7.82 15.90 -22.57
N LYS A 240 8.99 15.95 -23.22
CA LYS A 240 9.08 15.70 -24.67
C LYS A 240 9.05 14.22 -25.06
N LYS A 241 9.71 13.34 -24.29
CA LYS A 241 9.75 11.88 -24.55
C LYS A 241 9.97 11.15 -23.24
N VAL A 242 9.15 10.16 -22.99
CA VAL A 242 9.24 9.29 -21.81
C VAL A 242 9.18 7.85 -22.25
N THR A 243 10.05 7.01 -21.72
CA THR A 243 9.96 5.55 -21.87
C THR A 243 9.06 5.01 -20.78
N VAL A 244 8.02 4.30 -21.17
CA VAL A 244 7.01 3.71 -20.29
C VAL A 244 7.35 2.26 -20.00
N VAL A 245 7.45 1.91 -18.73
CA VAL A 245 7.63 0.52 -18.29
C VAL A 245 6.36 0.04 -17.60
N ALA A 246 5.83 -1.10 -18.04
CA ALA A 246 4.62 -1.69 -17.46
C ALA A 246 4.66 -3.22 -17.45
N ASP A 247 3.83 -3.85 -16.59
CA ASP A 247 3.73 -5.29 -16.51
C ASP A 247 2.97 -5.88 -17.73
N ALA A 248 3.26 -7.13 -18.03
CA ALA A 248 2.65 -7.90 -19.14
C ALA A 248 1.12 -7.99 -19.06
N ALA A 249 0.55 -7.95 -17.86
CA ALA A 249 -0.90 -8.00 -17.67
C ALA A 249 -1.60 -6.70 -18.05
N MET A 250 -0.87 -5.58 -18.07
CA MET A 250 -1.42 -4.24 -18.27
C MET A 250 -1.43 -3.80 -19.74
N LEU A 251 -0.70 -4.49 -20.60
CA LEU A 251 -0.56 -4.11 -22.01
C LEU A 251 -1.03 -5.22 -22.94
N SER A 252 -2.18 -4.97 -23.58
CA SER A 252 -2.61 -5.69 -24.76
C SER A 252 -1.78 -5.21 -25.98
N THR A 253 -1.76 -6.01 -27.05
CA THR A 253 -1.14 -5.60 -28.31
C THR A 253 -1.71 -4.27 -28.81
N SER A 254 -3.02 -4.05 -28.66
CA SER A 254 -3.69 -2.79 -29.02
C SER A 254 -3.14 -1.59 -28.22
N ASN A 255 -2.92 -1.75 -26.91
CA ASN A 255 -2.38 -0.66 -26.08
C ASN A 255 -0.92 -0.31 -26.46
N LEU A 256 -0.12 -1.32 -26.81
CA LEU A 256 1.25 -1.09 -27.30
C LEU A 256 1.23 -0.29 -28.61
N ASP A 257 0.32 -0.63 -29.51
CA ASP A 257 0.15 0.09 -30.77
C ASP A 257 -0.30 1.53 -30.54
N GLU A 258 -1.23 1.77 -29.60
CA GLU A 258 -1.70 3.11 -29.23
C GLU A 258 -0.58 3.94 -28.61
N LEU A 259 0.18 3.41 -27.64
CA LEU A 259 1.32 4.08 -27.04
C LEU A 259 2.41 4.40 -28.08
N THR A 260 2.69 3.46 -28.97
CA THR A 260 3.68 3.65 -30.04
C THR A 260 3.23 4.71 -31.04
N LYS A 261 1.95 4.72 -31.44
CA LYS A 261 1.35 5.77 -32.28
C LYS A 261 1.38 7.14 -31.63
N ALA A 262 1.21 7.20 -30.31
CA ALA A 262 1.35 8.43 -29.52
C ALA A 262 2.83 8.86 -29.33
N GLY A 263 3.79 8.09 -29.86
CA GLY A 263 5.22 8.43 -29.85
C GLY A 263 5.99 8.01 -28.61
N TYR A 264 5.40 7.16 -27.76
CA TYR A 264 6.06 6.63 -26.57
C TYR A 264 6.96 5.44 -26.89
N THR A 265 8.09 5.35 -26.22
CA THR A 265 8.90 4.13 -26.14
C THR A 265 8.38 3.28 -25.00
N CYS A 266 8.21 1.97 -25.21
CA CYS A 266 7.66 1.07 -24.21
C CYS A 266 8.62 -0.08 -23.89
N ILE A 267 8.72 -0.43 -22.60
CA ILE A 267 9.37 -1.66 -22.11
C ILE A 267 8.31 -2.46 -21.36
N VAL A 268 8.02 -3.67 -21.85
CA VAL A 268 6.90 -4.46 -21.31
C VAL A 268 7.33 -5.89 -21.05
N GLY A 269 6.88 -6.44 -19.93
CA GLY A 269 6.95 -7.87 -19.73
C GLY A 269 6.12 -8.59 -20.81
N SER A 270 6.65 -9.63 -21.46
CA SER A 270 5.93 -10.37 -22.48
C SER A 270 5.80 -11.85 -22.14
N ARG A 271 4.64 -12.43 -22.44
CA ARG A 271 4.46 -13.88 -22.51
C ARG A 271 4.67 -14.29 -23.94
N LEU A 272 5.79 -14.93 -24.23
CA LEU A 272 6.10 -15.41 -25.57
C LEU A 272 5.27 -16.66 -25.87
N ASN A 273 4.29 -16.54 -26.76
CA ASN A 273 3.55 -17.68 -27.30
C ASN A 273 4.39 -18.43 -28.35
N LYS A 274 5.23 -17.70 -29.11
CA LYS A 274 6.22 -18.25 -30.02
C LYS A 274 7.59 -17.71 -29.63
N VAL A 275 8.51 -18.60 -29.32
CA VAL A 275 9.87 -18.25 -28.92
C VAL A 275 10.69 -17.98 -30.18
N PRO A 276 11.35 -16.82 -30.34
CA PRO A 276 12.28 -16.55 -31.44
C PRO A 276 13.40 -17.57 -31.46
N TYR A 277 13.94 -17.81 -32.68
CA TYR A 277 14.98 -18.82 -32.91
C TYR A 277 16.20 -18.63 -31.97
N GLU A 278 16.70 -17.42 -31.88
CA GLU A 278 17.88 -17.10 -31.06
C GLU A 278 17.68 -17.41 -29.56
N ILE A 279 16.47 -17.23 -29.08
CA ILE A 279 16.11 -17.56 -27.70
C ILE A 279 15.90 -19.08 -27.53
N ALA A 280 15.32 -19.75 -28.54
CA ALA A 280 15.13 -21.18 -28.53
C ALA A 280 16.51 -21.90 -28.55
N GLU A 281 17.42 -21.50 -29.44
CA GLU A 281 18.78 -22.00 -29.50
C GLU A 281 19.54 -21.79 -28.19
N PHE A 282 19.46 -20.61 -27.59
CA PHE A 282 20.06 -20.33 -26.28
C PHE A 282 19.55 -21.27 -25.19
N ARG A 283 18.26 -21.62 -25.19
CA ARG A 283 17.65 -22.53 -24.23
C ARG A 283 18.07 -23.98 -24.43
N GLU A 284 18.27 -24.39 -25.67
CA GLU A 284 18.62 -25.77 -26.06
C GLU A 284 20.10 -26.08 -25.89
N THR A 285 20.98 -25.11 -26.08
CA THR A 285 22.45 -25.31 -26.05
C THR A 285 23.02 -25.56 -24.66
N LYS A 286 22.19 -25.70 -23.59
CA LYS A 286 22.60 -25.93 -22.20
C LYS A 286 23.64 -24.92 -21.66
N ALA A 287 23.93 -23.85 -22.40
CA ALA A 287 24.82 -22.76 -21.98
C ALA A 287 24.09 -21.71 -21.13
N LEU A 288 23.05 -22.15 -20.37
CA LEU A 288 22.27 -21.29 -19.50
C LEU A 288 23.14 -20.85 -18.32
N GLN A 289 23.65 -19.64 -18.40
CA GLN A 289 24.35 -18.99 -17.29
C GLN A 289 23.40 -18.00 -16.62
N ASP A 290 23.41 -17.97 -15.27
CA ASP A 290 22.59 -17.05 -14.51
C ASP A 290 22.88 -15.61 -14.97
N GLN A 291 21.82 -14.81 -15.12
CA GLN A 291 21.83 -13.42 -15.59
C GLN A 291 22.25 -13.19 -17.06
N LYS A 292 22.55 -14.23 -17.82
CA LYS A 292 22.87 -14.06 -19.26
C LYS A 292 21.67 -13.51 -20.03
N ILE A 293 21.93 -12.50 -20.84
CA ILE A 293 20.92 -11.80 -21.64
C ILE A 293 21.11 -12.20 -23.11
N VAL A 294 20.00 -12.49 -23.80
CA VAL A 294 19.91 -12.71 -25.25
C VAL A 294 18.90 -11.73 -25.82
N VAL A 295 19.25 -11.11 -26.93
CA VAL A 295 18.42 -10.14 -27.63
C VAL A 295 18.05 -10.68 -28.99
N SER A 296 16.76 -10.64 -29.29
CA SER A 296 16.24 -10.94 -30.64
C SER A 296 15.61 -9.69 -31.23
N GLU A 297 16.12 -9.23 -32.36
CA GLU A 297 15.61 -8.06 -33.06
C GLU A 297 14.44 -8.47 -33.97
N GLN A 298 13.32 -7.75 -33.79
CA GLN A 298 12.13 -7.90 -34.63
C GLN A 298 11.87 -6.60 -35.38
N LYS A 299 11.02 -6.63 -36.38
CA LYS A 299 10.79 -5.49 -37.29
C LYS A 299 10.43 -4.18 -36.55
N ASN A 300 9.64 -4.27 -35.48
CA ASN A 300 9.11 -3.09 -34.78
C ASN A 300 9.48 -3.06 -33.29
N TYR A 301 10.14 -4.09 -32.76
CA TYR A 301 10.49 -4.21 -31.35
C TYR A 301 11.67 -5.16 -31.14
N ARG A 302 12.27 -5.10 -29.95
CA ARG A 302 13.30 -6.04 -29.52
C ARG A 302 12.73 -6.93 -28.42
N ILE A 303 13.07 -8.21 -28.45
CA ILE A 303 12.80 -9.14 -27.37
C ILE A 303 14.10 -9.34 -26.60
N VAL A 304 14.07 -9.00 -25.32
CA VAL A 304 15.18 -9.20 -24.39
C VAL A 304 14.82 -10.36 -23.48
N TYR A 305 15.58 -11.45 -23.57
CA TYR A 305 15.42 -12.61 -22.72
C TYR A 305 16.59 -12.71 -21.75
N GLN A 306 16.27 -12.89 -20.46
CA GLN A 306 17.27 -13.13 -19.43
C GLN A 306 16.97 -14.45 -18.71
N TYR A 307 17.97 -15.33 -18.64
CA TYR A 307 17.89 -16.51 -17.80
C TYR A 307 18.19 -16.12 -16.34
N ARG A 308 17.36 -16.63 -15.42
CA ARG A 308 17.54 -16.48 -13.98
C ARG A 308 17.37 -17.84 -13.31
N GLU A 309 18.46 -18.39 -12.78
CA GLU A 309 18.46 -19.73 -12.18
C GLU A 309 17.44 -19.86 -11.04
N LYS A 310 17.39 -18.91 -10.11
CA LYS A 310 16.40 -18.90 -9.03
C LYS A 310 14.97 -18.98 -9.54
N ARG A 311 14.66 -18.30 -10.63
CA ARG A 311 13.34 -18.31 -11.26
C ARG A 311 13.07 -19.66 -11.90
N ALA A 312 14.03 -20.19 -12.64
CA ALA A 312 13.92 -21.48 -13.30
C ALA A 312 13.67 -22.63 -12.29
N VAL A 313 14.38 -22.63 -11.17
CA VAL A 313 14.15 -23.60 -10.08
C VAL A 313 12.74 -23.46 -9.50
N MET A 314 12.26 -22.25 -9.28
CA MET A 314 10.91 -22.02 -8.75
C MET A 314 9.82 -22.45 -9.74
N ASP A 315 10.01 -22.15 -11.03
CA ASP A 315 9.07 -22.55 -12.08
C ASP A 315 9.06 -24.07 -12.25
N MET A 316 10.22 -24.74 -12.18
CA MET A 316 10.30 -26.21 -12.20
C MET A 316 9.54 -26.84 -11.04
N ARG A 317 9.75 -26.38 -9.80
CA ARG A 317 8.99 -26.85 -8.63
C ARG A 317 7.47 -26.69 -8.79
N ASN A 318 7.04 -25.59 -9.43
CA ASN A 318 5.61 -25.38 -9.69
C ASN A 318 5.08 -26.33 -10.77
N ILE A 319 5.88 -26.65 -11.79
CA ILE A 319 5.55 -27.62 -12.84
C ILE A 319 5.43 -29.02 -12.20
N GLU A 320 6.41 -29.45 -11.40
CA GLU A 320 6.40 -30.73 -10.70
C GLU A 320 5.16 -30.90 -9.81
N LYS A 321 4.78 -29.85 -9.06
CA LYS A 321 3.54 -29.84 -8.27
C LYS A 321 2.28 -30.03 -9.13
N GLN A 322 2.26 -29.42 -10.31
CA GLN A 322 1.13 -29.56 -11.23
C GLN A 322 1.08 -30.96 -11.85
N ILE A 323 2.24 -31.53 -12.20
CA ILE A 323 2.35 -32.91 -12.70
C ILE A 323 1.86 -33.90 -11.62
N ALA A 324 2.38 -33.80 -10.41
CA ALA A 324 1.96 -34.66 -9.30
C ALA A 324 0.45 -34.53 -9.01
N LYS A 325 -0.14 -33.36 -9.16
CA LYS A 325 -1.58 -33.18 -9.06
C LYS A 325 -2.34 -33.86 -10.22
N ALA A 326 -1.81 -33.78 -11.44
CA ALA A 326 -2.38 -34.44 -12.58
C ALA A 326 -2.33 -35.99 -12.44
N GLU A 327 -1.21 -36.54 -11.99
CA GLU A 327 -1.03 -37.98 -11.71
C GLU A 327 -2.04 -38.47 -10.67
N LYS A 328 -2.25 -37.72 -9.57
CA LYS A 328 -3.28 -38.04 -8.57
C LYS A 328 -4.70 -38.04 -9.14
N ALA A 329 -4.97 -37.13 -10.09
CA ALA A 329 -6.27 -37.11 -10.75
C ALA A 329 -6.47 -38.28 -11.70
N VAL A 330 -5.44 -38.68 -12.44
CA VAL A 330 -5.46 -39.89 -13.28
C VAL A 330 -5.64 -41.17 -12.40
N ALA A 331 -4.99 -41.20 -11.25
CA ALA A 331 -5.12 -42.31 -10.27
C ALA A 331 -6.48 -42.30 -9.52
N GLY A 332 -7.41 -41.40 -9.83
CA GLY A 332 -8.72 -41.32 -9.19
C GLY A 332 -8.71 -40.78 -7.74
N GLN A 333 -7.57 -40.30 -7.24
CA GLN A 333 -7.43 -39.84 -5.86
C GLN A 333 -8.04 -38.46 -5.62
N ILE A 334 -8.20 -37.63 -6.69
CA ILE A 334 -8.81 -36.34 -6.65
C ILE A 334 -9.73 -36.13 -7.87
N LYS A 335 -10.78 -35.30 -7.72
CA LYS A 335 -11.67 -34.97 -8.85
C LYS A 335 -10.89 -34.27 -9.97
N ILE A 336 -11.17 -34.66 -11.21
CA ILE A 336 -10.61 -34.04 -12.41
C ILE A 336 -11.28 -32.68 -12.59
N ASN A 337 -10.66 -31.61 -12.07
CA ASN A 337 -11.01 -30.25 -12.38
C ASN A 337 -9.92 -29.69 -13.26
N ARG A 338 -10.23 -29.30 -14.53
CA ARG A 338 -9.39 -28.59 -15.51
C ARG A 338 -7.89 -28.53 -15.12
N THR A 339 -7.22 -29.67 -15.18
CA THR A 339 -5.78 -29.71 -14.91
C THR A 339 -5.02 -29.37 -16.21
N LYS A 340 -4.01 -28.51 -16.10
CA LYS A 340 -3.24 -27.98 -17.24
C LYS A 340 -2.56 -29.07 -18.08
N PHE A 341 -2.33 -30.26 -17.51
CA PHE A 341 -1.60 -31.35 -18.11
C PHE A 341 -2.45 -32.59 -18.41
N LEU A 342 -3.79 -32.49 -18.34
CA LEU A 342 -4.69 -33.59 -18.66
C LEU A 342 -5.60 -33.17 -19.84
N THR A 343 -5.63 -34.01 -20.86
CA THR A 343 -6.63 -33.97 -21.93
C THR A 343 -7.67 -35.06 -21.64
N ILE A 344 -8.93 -34.68 -21.55
CA ILE A 344 -10.04 -35.64 -21.42
C ILE A 344 -10.49 -35.94 -22.84
N GLU A 345 -10.22 -37.14 -23.32
CA GLU A 345 -10.84 -37.66 -24.53
C GLU A 345 -12.23 -38.16 -24.15
N ALA A 346 -13.26 -37.50 -24.65
CA ALA A 346 -14.61 -38.01 -24.53
C ALA A 346 -14.74 -39.21 -25.49
N ASP A 347 -14.95 -40.39 -24.95
CA ASP A 347 -15.34 -41.52 -25.75
C ASP A 347 -16.58 -41.19 -26.58
N LYS A 348 -16.41 -41.12 -27.90
CA LYS A 348 -17.49 -40.89 -28.85
C LYS A 348 -18.30 -42.19 -29.08
N ASN A 349 -18.61 -42.92 -28.06
CA ASN A 349 -19.52 -44.04 -28.13
C ASN A 349 -20.46 -44.02 -26.92
N ILE A 350 -21.55 -43.28 -27.05
CA ILE A 350 -22.93 -43.72 -26.72
C ILE A 350 -23.87 -42.78 -27.47
#